data_1941c757fe36e02aa3ba804a3774a165
#
_entry.id   1941c757fe36e02aa3ba804a3774a165
#
_cell.length_a   1.000
_cell.length_b   1.000
_cell.length_c   1.000
_cell.angle_alpha   90.00
_cell.angle_beta   90.00
_cell.angle_gamma   90.00
#
_symmetry.space_group_name_H-M   'P 1'
#
loop_
_entity.id
_entity.type
_entity.pdbx_description
1 polymer ?
#
loop_
_entity_poly.entity_id
_entity_poly.type
_entity_poly.pdbx_seq_one_letter_code
_entity_poly.pdbx_strand_id
1 'polypeptide(L)'
;MRYLPLWLSSLILVVITGCVSLYAGVHLSEAERGQYRAYSHLMTNHQLRTYLKLPTTSERAAYARQVGAAQQLEALPAAERAAVLNGHPFKGMSAEALRLLWGDPRWEQGPKQDEHWFYYGDYFSLAEPGSYLSFRGTIMEVALMDGKVTWWQERVPSFERKRFPLYHLLRPLD
;
A
#
# COMPACT_ATOMS: atom_id res chain seq x y z
N MET A 1 11.27 -33.49 32.92
CA MET A 1 10.78 -32.83 31.65
C MET A 1 10.16 -31.49 32.02
N ARG A 2 10.81 -30.38 31.65
CA ARG A 2 10.34 -29.02 31.98
C ARG A 2 9.47 -28.54 30.84
N TYR A 3 8.18 -28.30 31.07
CA TYR A 3 7.25 -27.71 30.13
C TYR A 3 7.62 -26.23 29.92
N LEU A 4 8.06 -25.85 28.71
CA LEU A 4 8.14 -24.45 28.32
C LEU A 4 6.71 -23.88 28.25
N PRO A 5 6.42 -22.75 28.88
CA PRO A 5 5.08 -22.19 28.90
C PRO A 5 4.65 -21.73 27.52
N LEU A 6 3.46 -22.15 27.11
CA LEU A 6 2.81 -21.90 25.79
C LEU A 6 2.73 -20.43 25.36
N TRP A 7 2.84 -19.49 26.27
CA TRP A 7 2.82 -18.05 25.97
C TRP A 7 4.13 -17.51 25.35
N LEU A 8 5.25 -18.22 25.51
CA LEU A 8 6.50 -17.88 24.81
C LEU A 8 6.41 -18.16 23.30
N SER A 9 5.58 -19.12 22.88
CA SER A 9 5.38 -19.44 21.46
C SER A 9 4.60 -18.37 20.71
N SER A 10 3.67 -17.67 21.38
CA SER A 10 2.88 -16.58 20.77
C SER A 10 3.71 -15.32 20.53
N LEU A 11 4.71 -15.04 21.37
CA LEU A 11 5.56 -13.86 21.23
C LEU A 11 6.49 -13.97 20.02
N ILE A 12 6.93 -15.18 19.70
CA ILE A 12 7.83 -15.45 18.56
C ILE A 12 7.08 -15.27 17.23
N LEU A 13 5.78 -15.56 17.18
CA LEU A 13 4.99 -15.45 15.94
C LEU A 13 4.75 -13.99 15.50
N VAL A 14 4.63 -13.07 16.45
CA VAL A 14 4.42 -11.63 16.18
C VAL A 14 5.68 -10.96 15.64
N VAL A 15 6.86 -11.42 16.04
CA VAL A 15 8.13 -10.86 15.57
C VAL A 15 8.42 -11.19 14.11
N ILE A 16 7.92 -12.33 13.60
CA ILE A 16 8.21 -12.78 12.23
C ILE A 16 7.45 -11.96 11.17
N THR A 17 6.26 -11.44 11.49
CA THR A 17 5.47 -10.64 10.53
C THR A 17 5.96 -9.19 10.39
N GLY A 18 6.62 -8.63 11.41
CA GLY A 18 7.19 -7.28 11.37
C GLY A 18 8.51 -7.16 10.59
N CYS A 19 9.25 -8.28 10.43
CA CYS A 19 10.59 -8.25 9.85
C CYS A 19 10.64 -8.04 8.34
N VAL A 20 9.57 -8.34 7.59
CA VAL A 20 9.57 -8.25 6.11
C VAL A 20 9.66 -6.80 5.65
N SER A 21 8.97 -5.89 6.32
CA SER A 21 8.98 -4.47 5.99
C SER A 21 10.30 -3.77 6.36
N LEU A 22 10.87 -4.12 7.52
CA LEU A 22 12.20 -3.66 7.94
C LEU A 22 13.31 -4.16 7.00
N TYR A 23 13.19 -5.39 6.50
CA TYR A 23 14.14 -5.98 5.56
C TYR A 23 14.14 -5.24 4.22
N ALA A 24 12.98 -4.87 3.69
CA ALA A 24 12.85 -4.10 2.46
C ALA A 24 13.49 -2.70 2.58
N GLY A 25 13.35 -2.03 3.73
CA GLY A 25 13.93 -0.70 3.95
C GLY A 25 15.46 -0.69 4.02
N VAL A 26 16.07 -1.80 4.44
CA VAL A 26 17.54 -1.89 4.68
C VAL A 26 18.31 -2.36 3.43
N HIS A 27 17.70 -3.15 2.55
CA HIS A 27 18.41 -3.84 1.47
C HIS A 27 18.06 -3.35 0.06
N LEU A 28 17.01 -2.56 -0.11
CA LEU A 28 16.63 -2.03 -1.41
C LEU A 28 17.24 -0.64 -1.64
N SER A 29 17.80 -0.43 -2.83
CA SER A 29 18.16 0.92 -3.29
C SER A 29 16.91 1.81 -3.40
N GLU A 30 17.08 3.11 -3.48
CA GLU A 30 15.96 4.05 -3.62
C GLU A 30 15.11 3.75 -4.87
N ALA A 31 15.74 3.46 -5.99
CA ALA A 31 15.06 3.05 -7.21
C ALA A 31 14.26 1.76 -7.04
N GLU A 32 14.83 0.77 -6.32
CA GLU A 32 14.14 -0.49 -6.03
C GLU A 32 12.98 -0.32 -5.05
N ARG A 33 13.05 0.65 -4.14
CA ARG A 33 11.92 0.94 -3.22
C ARG A 33 10.70 1.43 -3.98
N GLY A 34 10.87 2.27 -5.01
CA GLY A 34 9.79 2.67 -5.90
C GLY A 34 9.16 1.48 -6.63
N GLN A 35 10.00 0.60 -7.19
CA GLN A 35 9.53 -0.64 -7.83
C GLN A 35 8.85 -1.59 -6.83
N TYR A 36 9.42 -1.79 -5.65
CA TYR A 36 8.86 -2.61 -4.59
C TYR A 36 7.46 -2.12 -4.17
N ARG A 37 7.25 -0.80 -4.10
CA ARG A 37 5.95 -0.19 -3.82
C ARG A 37 4.91 -0.64 -4.85
N ALA A 38 5.20 -0.47 -6.14
CA ALA A 38 4.32 -0.92 -7.21
C ALA A 38 4.08 -2.44 -7.16
N TYR A 39 5.14 -3.22 -6.97
CA TYR A 39 5.05 -4.68 -6.92
C TYR A 39 4.29 -5.20 -5.70
N SER A 40 4.23 -4.45 -4.59
CA SER A 40 3.43 -4.83 -3.42
C SER A 40 1.93 -4.94 -3.72
N HIS A 41 1.45 -4.26 -4.78
CA HIS A 41 0.07 -4.31 -5.25
C HIS A 41 -0.13 -5.28 -6.44
N LEU A 42 0.94 -5.77 -7.05
CA LEU A 42 0.91 -6.67 -8.21
C LEU A 42 1.28 -8.11 -7.87
N MET A 43 2.01 -8.32 -6.80
CA MET A 43 2.49 -9.63 -6.38
C MET A 43 1.68 -10.17 -5.20
N THR A 44 1.50 -11.48 -5.17
CA THR A 44 1.01 -12.15 -3.96
C THR A 44 2.03 -12.01 -2.82
N ASN A 45 1.59 -12.16 -1.58
CA ASN A 45 2.48 -12.14 -0.41
C ASN A 45 3.65 -13.14 -0.51
N HIS A 46 3.41 -14.31 -1.12
CA HIS A 46 4.45 -15.32 -1.35
C HIS A 46 5.48 -14.83 -2.37
N GLN A 47 5.02 -14.29 -3.50
CA GLN A 47 5.89 -13.74 -4.55
C GLN A 47 6.73 -12.56 -4.02
N LEU A 48 6.10 -11.68 -3.23
CA LEU A 48 6.79 -10.53 -2.65
C LEU A 48 7.89 -10.95 -1.66
N ARG A 49 7.63 -11.97 -0.83
CA ARG A 49 8.65 -12.56 0.06
C ARG A 49 9.79 -13.21 -0.72
N THR A 50 9.49 -13.87 -1.84
CA THR A 50 10.51 -14.46 -2.71
C THR A 50 11.38 -13.38 -3.35
N TYR A 51 10.76 -12.33 -3.90
CA TYR A 51 11.42 -11.16 -4.44
C TYR A 51 12.42 -10.53 -3.45
N LEU A 52 12.00 -10.32 -2.20
CA LEU A 52 12.84 -9.72 -1.17
C LEU A 52 14.01 -10.59 -0.72
N LYS A 53 13.93 -11.92 -0.88
CA LYS A 53 15.02 -12.85 -0.53
C LYS A 53 16.11 -12.92 -1.59
N LEU A 54 15.87 -12.41 -2.80
CA LEU A 54 16.86 -12.46 -3.89
C LEU A 54 18.00 -11.48 -3.59
N PRO A 55 19.26 -11.93 -3.72
CA PRO A 55 20.40 -11.15 -3.24
C PRO A 55 20.75 -9.95 -4.11
N THR A 56 20.47 -10.03 -5.43
CA THR A 56 20.89 -8.99 -6.39
C THR A 56 19.71 -8.29 -7.06
N THR A 57 19.90 -7.03 -7.47
CA THR A 57 18.94 -6.25 -8.24
C THR A 57 18.56 -6.95 -9.55
N SER A 58 19.53 -7.60 -10.21
CA SER A 58 19.29 -8.31 -11.48
C SER A 58 18.38 -9.51 -11.30
N GLU A 59 18.55 -10.28 -10.23
CA GLU A 59 17.70 -11.43 -9.92
C GLU A 59 16.29 -10.97 -9.53
N ARG A 60 16.17 -9.91 -8.74
CA ARG A 60 14.88 -9.31 -8.41
C ARG A 60 14.15 -8.81 -9.65
N ALA A 61 14.86 -8.12 -10.56
CA ALA A 61 14.28 -7.67 -11.83
C ALA A 61 13.86 -8.83 -12.74
N ALA A 62 14.66 -9.89 -12.82
CA ALA A 62 14.32 -11.09 -13.57
C ALA A 62 13.07 -11.78 -12.99
N TYR A 63 12.99 -11.90 -11.68
CA TYR A 63 11.83 -12.49 -11.02
C TYR A 63 10.56 -11.64 -11.20
N ALA A 64 10.65 -10.32 -11.12
CA ALA A 64 9.51 -9.43 -11.36
C ALA A 64 8.96 -9.57 -12.78
N ARG A 65 9.85 -9.76 -13.77
CA ARG A 65 9.44 -10.10 -15.15
C ARG A 65 8.79 -11.49 -15.23
N GLN A 66 9.39 -12.48 -14.59
CA GLN A 66 8.87 -13.86 -14.59
C GLN A 66 7.44 -13.95 -14.05
N VAL A 67 7.09 -13.19 -13.00
CA VAL A 67 5.76 -13.19 -12.41
C VAL A 67 4.79 -12.18 -13.06
N GLY A 68 5.22 -11.45 -14.08
CA GLY A 68 4.40 -10.52 -14.84
C GLY A 68 4.23 -9.12 -14.21
N ALA A 69 4.82 -8.87 -13.05
CA ALA A 69 4.67 -7.59 -12.36
C ALA A 69 5.39 -6.44 -13.08
N ALA A 70 6.57 -6.71 -13.64
CA ALA A 70 7.30 -5.71 -14.41
C ALA A 70 6.54 -5.29 -15.67
N GLN A 71 5.96 -6.24 -16.40
CA GLN A 71 5.19 -5.96 -17.61
C GLN A 71 3.94 -5.11 -17.31
N GLN A 72 3.23 -5.38 -16.21
CA GLN A 72 2.08 -4.57 -15.82
C GLN A 72 2.48 -3.12 -15.50
N LEU A 73 3.59 -2.92 -14.79
CA LEU A 73 4.12 -1.59 -14.51
C LEU A 73 4.60 -0.88 -15.79
N GLU A 74 5.25 -1.61 -16.70
CA GLU A 74 5.75 -1.09 -17.97
C GLU A 74 4.62 -0.76 -18.95
N ALA A 75 3.47 -1.41 -18.87
CA ALA A 75 2.30 -1.15 -19.69
C ALA A 75 1.63 0.21 -19.38
N LEU A 76 1.90 0.79 -18.20
CA LEU A 76 1.38 2.12 -17.87
C LEU A 76 1.99 3.20 -18.77
N PRO A 77 1.21 4.26 -19.11
CA PRO A 77 1.75 5.47 -19.70
C PRO A 77 2.95 6.02 -18.92
N ALA A 78 3.94 6.58 -19.60
CA ALA A 78 5.21 6.98 -18.96
C ALA A 78 5.02 7.91 -17.76
N ALA A 79 4.07 8.87 -17.84
CA ALA A 79 3.76 9.78 -16.74
C ALA A 79 3.15 9.05 -15.53
N GLU A 80 2.23 8.11 -15.75
CA GLU A 80 1.60 7.31 -14.70
C GLU A 80 2.61 6.37 -14.05
N ARG A 81 3.45 5.71 -14.84
CA ARG A 81 4.54 4.86 -14.34
C ARG A 81 5.51 5.66 -13.47
N ALA A 82 5.92 6.85 -13.91
CA ALA A 82 6.78 7.71 -13.12
C ALA A 82 6.12 8.11 -11.79
N ALA A 83 4.83 8.45 -11.79
CA ALA A 83 4.07 8.80 -10.61
C ALA A 83 3.99 7.62 -9.62
N VAL A 84 3.72 6.41 -10.12
CA VAL A 84 3.69 5.17 -9.30
C VAL A 84 5.06 4.91 -8.66
N LEU A 85 6.14 5.02 -9.41
CA LEU A 85 7.50 4.82 -8.90
C LEU A 85 7.91 5.88 -7.86
N ASN A 86 7.47 7.12 -8.05
CA ASN A 86 7.77 8.23 -7.14
C ASN A 86 6.83 8.31 -5.93
N GLY A 87 5.72 7.57 -5.92
CA GLY A 87 4.77 7.57 -4.80
C GLY A 87 3.77 8.73 -4.80
N HIS A 88 3.66 9.50 -5.89
CA HIS A 88 2.89 10.74 -5.94
C HIS A 88 1.83 10.73 -7.04
N PRO A 89 0.53 10.87 -6.71
CA PRO A 89 -0.52 11.00 -7.71
C PRO A 89 -0.46 12.35 -8.42
N PHE A 90 -1.10 12.44 -9.57
CA PHE A 90 -1.29 13.70 -10.29
C PHE A 90 -2.70 13.79 -10.90
N LYS A 91 -3.16 14.98 -11.20
CA LYS A 91 -4.45 15.21 -11.85
C LYS A 91 -4.45 14.62 -13.26
N GLY A 92 -5.45 13.80 -13.57
CA GLY A 92 -5.56 13.07 -14.82
C GLY A 92 -4.98 11.66 -14.78
N MET A 93 -4.34 11.25 -13.67
CA MET A 93 -3.90 9.87 -13.45
C MET A 93 -5.08 8.91 -13.50
N SER A 94 -4.91 7.75 -14.12
CA SER A 94 -5.97 6.74 -14.19
C SER A 94 -6.23 6.07 -12.84
N ALA A 95 -7.47 5.61 -12.66
CA ALA A 95 -7.86 4.79 -11.52
C ALA A 95 -6.98 3.54 -11.36
N GLU A 96 -6.60 2.90 -12.49
CA GLU A 96 -5.70 1.75 -12.51
C GLU A 96 -4.33 2.10 -11.95
N ALA A 97 -3.72 3.18 -12.43
CA ALA A 97 -2.42 3.63 -11.93
C ALA A 97 -2.49 4.06 -10.46
N LEU A 98 -3.61 4.63 -10.00
CA LEU A 98 -3.82 4.97 -8.60
C LEU A 98 -3.88 3.71 -7.72
N ARG A 99 -4.50 2.61 -8.18
CA ARG A 99 -4.48 1.31 -7.48
C ARG A 99 -3.07 0.73 -7.39
N LEU A 100 -2.25 0.90 -8.42
CA LEU A 100 -0.84 0.49 -8.37
C LEU A 100 0.01 1.39 -7.45
N LEU A 101 -0.41 2.63 -7.26
CA LEU A 101 0.28 3.58 -6.41
C LEU A 101 -0.04 3.35 -4.91
N TRP A 102 -1.32 3.24 -4.56
CA TRP A 102 -1.80 3.21 -3.17
C TRP A 102 -2.58 1.94 -2.79
N GLY A 103 -2.70 0.99 -3.73
CA GLY A 103 -3.51 -0.21 -3.55
C GLY A 103 -4.99 0.04 -3.79
N ASP A 104 -5.81 -0.95 -3.40
CA ASP A 104 -7.25 -0.80 -3.45
C ASP A 104 -7.75 0.18 -2.38
N PRO A 105 -8.69 1.07 -2.72
CA PRO A 105 -9.30 1.94 -1.73
C PRO A 105 -10.03 1.13 -0.66
N ARG A 106 -10.06 1.64 0.56
CA ARG A 106 -10.78 1.00 1.66
C ARG A 106 -12.29 0.97 1.42
N TRP A 107 -12.81 2.03 0.81
CA TRP A 107 -14.19 2.10 0.30
C TRP A 107 -14.27 3.11 -0.85
N GLU A 108 -15.27 2.92 -1.67
CA GLU A 108 -15.60 3.75 -2.83
C GLU A 108 -17.01 4.31 -2.64
N GLN A 109 -17.24 5.53 -3.06
CA GLN A 109 -18.52 6.20 -2.96
C GLN A 109 -18.81 7.00 -4.22
N GLY A 110 -20.07 7.03 -4.64
CA GLY A 110 -20.51 7.77 -5.83
C GLY A 110 -20.70 6.88 -7.06
N PRO A 111 -21.29 7.42 -8.12
CA PRO A 111 -21.41 6.76 -9.41
C PRO A 111 -20.07 6.78 -10.15
N LYS A 112 -19.89 5.88 -11.14
CA LYS A 112 -18.63 5.78 -11.92
C LYS A 112 -18.14 7.07 -12.56
N GLN A 113 -19.06 8.02 -12.84
CA GLN A 113 -18.73 9.31 -13.42
C GLN A 113 -18.17 10.31 -12.40
N ASP A 114 -18.43 10.08 -11.10
CA ASP A 114 -18.02 10.95 -9.99
C ASP A 114 -17.78 10.08 -8.76
N GLU A 115 -16.64 9.41 -8.73
CA GLU A 115 -16.25 8.50 -7.67
C GLU A 115 -15.36 9.19 -6.65
N HIS A 116 -15.58 8.87 -5.38
CA HIS A 116 -14.69 9.23 -4.29
C HIS A 116 -14.11 7.96 -3.69
N TRP A 117 -12.80 7.88 -3.69
CA TRP A 117 -12.03 6.78 -3.12
C TRP A 117 -11.37 7.21 -1.83
N PHE A 118 -11.41 6.34 -0.85
CA PHE A 118 -10.91 6.63 0.49
C PHE A 118 -9.88 5.61 0.92
N TYR A 119 -8.74 6.09 1.37
CA TYR A 119 -7.61 5.31 1.87
C TYR A 119 -7.35 5.64 3.33
N TYR A 120 -7.02 4.64 4.15
CA TYR A 120 -6.53 4.91 5.48
C TYR A 120 -5.07 5.31 5.44
N GLY A 121 -4.74 6.37 6.16
CA GLY A 121 -3.40 6.87 6.30
C GLY A 121 -3.27 8.30 5.80
N ASP A 122 -2.19 8.92 6.19
CA ASP A 122 -1.73 10.17 5.61
C ASP A 122 -0.98 9.92 4.30
N TYR A 123 -0.63 11.00 3.63
CA TYR A 123 0.10 10.94 2.37
C TYR A 123 1.41 10.15 2.48
N PHE A 124 2.15 10.28 3.60
CA PHE A 124 3.40 9.58 3.82
C PHE A 124 3.21 8.07 3.96
N SER A 125 2.19 7.64 4.68
CA SER A 125 1.93 6.21 4.88
C SER A 125 1.49 5.52 3.60
N LEU A 126 0.78 6.22 2.72
CA LEU A 126 0.40 5.71 1.41
C LEU A 126 1.59 5.71 0.43
N ALA A 127 2.46 6.72 0.51
CA ALA A 127 3.65 6.80 -0.34
C ALA A 127 4.75 5.81 0.06
N GLU A 128 4.79 5.35 1.32
CA GLU A 128 5.78 4.39 1.81
C GLU A 128 5.10 3.14 2.40
N PRO A 129 4.83 2.11 1.59
CA PRO A 129 4.26 0.84 2.05
C PRO A 129 5.14 0.23 3.15
N GLY A 130 4.55 -0.06 4.29
CA GLY A 130 5.24 -0.60 5.46
C GLY A 130 5.57 0.41 6.55
N SER A 131 5.30 1.68 6.35
CA SER A 131 5.34 2.71 7.39
C SER A 131 4.10 2.62 8.27
N TYR A 132 4.06 1.61 9.15
CA TYR A 132 2.95 1.39 10.10
C TYR A 132 2.83 2.46 11.20
N LEU A 133 3.66 3.50 11.18
CA LEU A 133 3.76 4.46 12.28
C LEU A 133 2.83 5.68 12.16
N SER A 134 2.10 5.85 11.08
CA SER A 134 1.21 7.00 10.92
C SER A 134 -0.28 6.67 11.05
N PHE A 135 -0.64 5.82 12.00
CA PHE A 135 -2.04 5.65 12.45
C PHE A 135 -2.53 6.90 13.19
N ARG A 136 -2.52 8.04 12.54
CA ARG A 136 -3.11 9.28 13.08
C ARG A 136 -4.61 9.39 12.81
N GLY A 137 -5.25 8.31 12.38
CA GLY A 137 -6.67 8.36 12.02
C GLY A 137 -6.96 9.23 10.79
N THR A 138 -5.94 9.57 10.00
CA THR A 138 -6.09 10.36 8.77
C THR A 138 -6.66 9.50 7.65
N ILE A 139 -7.50 10.10 6.84
CA ILE A 139 -8.09 9.50 5.65
C ILE A 139 -7.66 10.33 4.45
N MET A 140 -7.08 9.68 3.45
CA MET A 140 -6.88 10.29 2.14
C MET A 140 -8.13 10.08 1.30
N GLU A 141 -8.78 11.16 0.87
CA GLU A 141 -9.88 11.16 -0.08
C GLU A 141 -9.35 11.54 -1.45
N VAL A 142 -9.71 10.76 -2.47
CA VAL A 142 -9.41 11.03 -3.88
C VAL A 142 -10.72 11.09 -4.65
N ALA A 143 -10.92 12.16 -5.39
CA ALA A 143 -12.03 12.25 -6.33
C ALA A 143 -11.57 11.87 -7.74
N LEU A 144 -12.38 11.04 -8.39
CA LEU A 144 -12.19 10.63 -9.76
C LEU A 144 -13.41 11.04 -10.59
N MET A 145 -13.16 11.56 -11.80
CA MET A 145 -14.18 11.80 -12.79
C MET A 145 -13.86 10.95 -14.03
N ASP A 146 -14.79 10.13 -14.44
CA ASP A 146 -14.62 9.18 -15.55
C ASP A 146 -13.33 8.34 -15.42
N GLY A 147 -13.05 7.86 -14.21
CA GLY A 147 -11.88 7.05 -13.90
C GLY A 147 -10.54 7.79 -13.91
N LYS A 148 -10.56 9.12 -13.85
CA LYS A 148 -9.37 9.98 -13.78
C LYS A 148 -9.34 10.79 -12.49
N VAL A 149 -8.20 10.82 -11.81
CA VAL A 149 -7.99 11.62 -10.60
C VAL A 149 -8.17 13.11 -10.92
N THR A 150 -9.06 13.77 -10.20
CA THR A 150 -9.31 15.22 -10.33
C THR A 150 -8.68 16.00 -9.19
N TRP A 151 -8.74 15.46 -7.98
CA TRP A 151 -8.09 16.02 -6.79
C TRP A 151 -7.95 14.96 -5.69
N TRP A 152 -7.14 15.24 -4.69
CA TRP A 152 -7.01 14.47 -3.45
C TRP A 152 -6.74 15.39 -2.27
N GLN A 153 -7.14 14.97 -1.08
CA GLN A 153 -6.89 15.70 0.16
C GLN A 153 -6.81 14.77 1.37
N GLU A 154 -6.02 15.16 2.34
CA GLU A 154 -6.06 14.55 3.66
C GLU A 154 -7.26 15.07 4.44
N ARG A 155 -8.01 14.16 5.05
CA ARG A 155 -9.04 14.48 6.02
C ARG A 155 -8.63 13.93 7.37
N VAL A 156 -8.42 14.82 8.33
CA VAL A 156 -8.38 14.43 9.74
C VAL A 156 -9.84 14.26 10.15
N PRO A 157 -10.27 13.06 10.56
CA PRO A 157 -11.64 12.88 11.03
C PRO A 157 -11.87 13.86 12.19
N SER A 158 -12.71 14.87 12.00
CA SER A 158 -13.22 15.61 13.12
C SER A 158 -13.99 14.62 13.99
N PHE A 159 -13.73 14.58 15.29
CA PHE A 159 -14.38 13.68 16.25
C PHE A 159 -15.89 13.93 16.42
N GLU A 160 -16.55 14.53 15.45
CA GLU A 160 -18.00 14.58 15.37
C GLU A 160 -18.53 13.18 15.06
N ARG A 161 -18.76 12.42 16.13
CA ARG A 161 -19.21 11.01 16.21
C ARG A 161 -20.43 10.64 15.36
N LYS A 162 -21.03 11.54 14.61
CA LYS A 162 -22.35 11.31 13.99
C LYS A 162 -22.35 11.12 12.48
N ARG A 163 -21.22 11.22 11.75
CA ARG A 163 -21.26 11.23 10.28
C ARG A 163 -20.39 10.18 9.56
N PHE A 164 -19.60 9.37 10.25
CA PHE A 164 -18.82 8.33 9.62
C PHE A 164 -19.33 6.94 10.01
N PRO A 165 -19.77 6.10 9.05
CA PRO A 165 -20.20 4.73 9.33
C PRO A 165 -19.10 3.83 9.92
N LEU A 166 -17.86 4.33 9.98
CA LEU A 166 -16.68 3.61 10.47
C LEU A 166 -16.59 3.47 12.00
N TYR A 167 -17.36 4.22 12.78
CA TYR A 167 -17.34 4.09 14.23
C TYR A 167 -17.77 2.72 14.74
N HIS A 168 -18.51 1.95 13.93
CA HIS A 168 -18.91 0.58 14.29
C HIS A 168 -17.81 -0.46 14.11
N LEU A 169 -16.76 -0.15 13.35
CA LEU A 169 -15.62 -1.06 13.11
C LEU A 169 -14.46 -0.87 14.11
N LEU A 170 -14.48 0.22 14.88
CA LEU A 170 -13.45 0.54 15.88
C LEU A 170 -13.93 0.32 17.32
N ARG A 171 -15.05 -0.39 17.54
CA ARG A 171 -15.37 -0.89 18.89
C ARG A 171 -14.30 -1.92 19.27
N PRO A 172 -13.59 -1.72 20.40
CA PRO A 172 -12.88 -2.83 21.03
C PRO A 172 -13.90 -3.95 21.27
N LEU A 173 -13.54 -5.15 20.95
CA LEU A 173 -14.25 -6.34 21.39
C LEU A 173 -14.02 -6.41 22.90
N ASP A 174 -15.04 -6.06 23.68
CA ASP A 174 -15.09 -6.33 25.11
C ASP A 174 -15.14 -7.86 25.34
#